data_96157db7f38ded37086311a58346c2e0
#
_entry.id   96157db7f38ded37086311a58346c2e0
#
_cell.length_a   1.000
_cell.length_b   1.000
_cell.length_c   1.000
_cell.angle_alpha   90.00
_cell.angle_beta   90.00
_cell.angle_gamma   90.00
#
_symmetry.space_group_name_H-M   'P 1'
#
loop_
_entity.id
_entity.type
_entity.pdbx_description
1 polymer ?
#
loop_
_entity_poly.entity_id
_entity_poly.type
_entity_poly.pdbx_seq_one_letter_code
_entity_poly.pdbx_strand_id
1 'polypeptide(L)'
;AVIDWYKKNQYDFLVLSDHNHLTILKDNSSKLLLIPGEEVTLNIPYSIHINAIGIKNVIEPTIRKSKINTLQANINNIITAGGLAQINHPNFRWALTGDDLVKIRGAHFIEIFNGNFDSHNNGGGGRKGVEEMWDQMLTNNIKIWGVAVDDSHHFKKEFRPTRMNPGRGWVEVFAKNLSSSSILKSLRNGDFYFSTGIKFKSITYDINEIKIKIFGDNYNEGKLKNKFINDSKYTTQLISN
;
A
#
# COMPACT_ATOMS: atom_id res chain seq x y z
N ALA A 1 -7.31 -13.34 -15.09
CA ALA A 1 -6.83 -13.98 -13.85
C ALA A 1 -6.76 -12.98 -12.70
N VAL A 2 -6.03 -11.85 -12.85
CA VAL A 2 -5.91 -10.81 -11.80
C VAL A 2 -7.27 -10.25 -11.44
N ILE A 3 -7.92 -9.59 -12.38
CA ILE A 3 -9.24 -8.97 -12.22
C ILE A 3 -10.28 -9.96 -11.69
N ASP A 4 -10.32 -11.16 -12.25
CA ASP A 4 -11.30 -12.19 -11.84
C ASP A 4 -11.12 -12.60 -10.39
N TRP A 5 -9.85 -12.65 -9.93
CA TRP A 5 -9.56 -12.98 -8.55
C TRP A 5 -10.09 -11.90 -7.59
N TYR A 6 -9.77 -10.62 -7.83
CA TYR A 6 -10.21 -9.52 -6.98
C TYR A 6 -11.74 -9.35 -7.03
N LYS A 7 -12.38 -9.49 -8.21
CA LYS A 7 -13.85 -9.53 -8.33
C LYS A 7 -14.47 -10.63 -7.48
N LYS A 8 -13.96 -11.87 -7.62
CA LYS A 8 -14.47 -13.03 -6.88
C LYS A 8 -14.34 -12.85 -5.36
N ASN A 9 -13.33 -12.11 -4.93
CA ASN A 9 -13.05 -11.84 -3.52
C ASN A 9 -13.61 -10.48 -3.07
N GLN A 10 -14.55 -9.89 -3.83
CA GLN A 10 -15.37 -8.73 -3.45
C GLN A 10 -14.55 -7.46 -3.14
N TYR A 11 -13.47 -7.24 -3.89
CA TYR A 11 -12.79 -5.96 -3.88
C TYR A 11 -13.57 -4.96 -4.74
N ASP A 12 -13.68 -3.71 -4.28
CA ASP A 12 -14.41 -2.65 -4.96
C ASP A 12 -13.53 -1.92 -5.97
N PHE A 13 -12.25 -1.81 -5.70
CA PHE A 13 -11.28 -1.21 -6.62
C PHE A 13 -9.92 -1.91 -6.58
N LEU A 14 -9.14 -1.70 -7.61
CA LEU A 14 -7.76 -2.22 -7.74
C LEU A 14 -6.89 -1.20 -8.48
N VAL A 15 -5.69 -0.99 -7.98
CA VAL A 15 -4.61 -0.33 -8.73
C VAL A 15 -3.76 -1.42 -9.38
N LEU A 16 -3.65 -1.39 -10.71
CA LEU A 16 -2.70 -2.21 -11.46
C LEU A 16 -1.41 -1.43 -11.57
N SER A 17 -0.33 -1.99 -11.04
CA SER A 17 0.97 -1.33 -10.97
C SER A 17 2.07 -2.23 -11.53
N ASP A 18 2.00 -2.49 -12.84
CA ASP A 18 3.02 -3.25 -13.55
C ASP A 18 4.35 -2.46 -13.56
N HIS A 19 5.49 -3.16 -13.51
CA HIS A 19 6.81 -2.53 -13.51
C HIS A 19 7.06 -1.72 -14.78
N ASN A 20 7.26 -0.40 -14.62
CA ASN A 20 7.56 0.55 -15.70
C ASN A 20 6.58 0.42 -16.88
N HIS A 21 5.34 0.11 -16.57
CA HIS A 21 4.29 -0.05 -17.58
C HIS A 21 2.92 0.37 -17.04
N LEU A 22 2.23 1.20 -17.78
CA LEU A 22 0.88 1.65 -17.45
C LEU A 22 -0.17 0.75 -18.10
N THR A 23 -0.77 -0.13 -17.34
CA THR A 23 -1.86 -0.98 -17.81
C THR A 23 -3.20 -0.25 -17.68
N ILE A 24 -3.78 0.11 -18.83
CA ILE A 24 -5.12 0.72 -18.91
C ILE A 24 -6.07 -0.30 -19.52
N LEU A 25 -7.02 -0.77 -18.71
CA LEU A 25 -8.06 -1.69 -19.16
C LEU A 25 -9.40 -0.97 -19.20
N LYS A 26 -10.06 -1.04 -20.36
CA LYS A 26 -11.45 -0.58 -20.53
C LYS A 26 -12.37 -1.74 -20.19
N ASP A 27 -12.66 -1.96 -18.92
CA ASP A 27 -13.66 -2.94 -18.51
C ASP A 27 -14.94 -2.22 -18.07
N ASN A 28 -15.88 -2.12 -18.98
CA ASN A 28 -17.19 -1.51 -18.73
C ASN A 28 -18.19 -2.49 -18.06
N SER A 29 -17.81 -3.74 -17.87
CA SER A 29 -18.72 -4.81 -17.40
C SER A 29 -18.50 -5.19 -15.93
N SER A 30 -17.53 -4.63 -15.27
CA SER A 30 -17.11 -5.09 -13.94
C SER A 30 -17.57 -4.20 -12.80
N LYS A 31 -17.97 -4.83 -11.71
CA LYS A 31 -18.18 -4.15 -10.41
C LYS A 31 -16.86 -3.69 -9.76
N LEU A 32 -15.71 -4.07 -10.32
CA LEU A 32 -14.37 -3.70 -9.83
C LEU A 32 -13.88 -2.47 -10.57
N LEU A 33 -13.69 -1.36 -9.85
CA LEU A 33 -13.09 -0.15 -10.39
C LEU A 33 -11.57 -0.36 -10.57
N LEU A 34 -11.07 -0.16 -11.80
CA LEU A 34 -9.64 -0.18 -12.07
C LEU A 34 -9.10 1.25 -12.08
N ILE A 35 -8.14 1.52 -11.20
CA ILE A 35 -7.42 2.80 -11.14
C ILE A 35 -6.06 2.60 -11.84
N PRO A 36 -5.74 3.40 -12.88
CA PRO A 36 -4.45 3.30 -13.55
C PRO A 36 -3.29 3.58 -12.61
N GLY A 37 -2.24 2.79 -12.74
CA GLY A 37 -1.01 2.97 -11.99
C GLY A 37 0.15 2.21 -12.61
N GLU A 38 1.35 2.48 -12.17
CA GLU A 38 2.54 1.71 -12.49
C GLU A 38 3.46 1.65 -11.29
N GLU A 39 4.33 0.67 -11.24
CA GLU A 39 5.46 0.65 -10.35
C GLU A 39 6.71 1.17 -11.05
N VAL A 40 7.07 2.42 -10.79
CA VAL A 40 8.33 3.04 -11.26
C VAL A 40 9.49 2.32 -10.58
N THR A 41 10.12 1.42 -11.32
CA THR A 41 11.07 0.44 -10.81
C THR A 41 12.49 0.71 -11.28
N LEU A 42 13.40 0.85 -10.31
CA LEU A 42 14.84 0.90 -10.53
C LEU A 42 15.51 -0.22 -9.73
N ASN A 43 16.26 -1.06 -10.42
CA ASN A 43 16.99 -2.16 -9.78
C ASN A 43 18.49 -1.87 -9.62
N ILE A 44 19.06 -1.04 -10.49
CA ILE A 44 20.47 -0.67 -10.55
C ILE A 44 20.58 0.83 -10.80
N PRO A 45 21.44 1.57 -10.10
CA PRO A 45 22.31 1.14 -8.99
C PRO A 45 21.59 0.99 -7.65
N TYR A 46 20.30 1.39 -7.57
CA TYR A 46 19.50 1.36 -6.34
C TYR A 46 18.24 0.56 -6.56
N SER A 47 17.89 -0.30 -5.62
CA SER A 47 16.61 -1.02 -5.63
C SER A 47 15.52 -0.12 -5.05
N ILE A 48 14.99 0.78 -5.89
CA ILE A 48 13.97 1.76 -5.51
C ILE A 48 12.72 1.49 -6.34
N HIS A 49 11.61 1.27 -5.68
CA HIS A 49 10.32 1.02 -6.29
C HIS A 49 9.29 2.00 -5.71
N ILE A 50 8.53 2.63 -6.59
CA ILE A 50 7.55 3.66 -6.20
C ILE A 50 6.29 3.46 -7.05
N ASN A 51 5.16 3.23 -6.42
CA ASN A 51 3.90 3.22 -7.16
C ASN A 51 3.47 4.65 -7.50
N ALA A 52 3.13 4.83 -8.78
CA ALA A 52 2.49 6.01 -9.32
C ALA A 52 0.99 5.70 -9.51
N ILE A 53 0.14 6.21 -8.62
CA ILE A 53 -1.28 5.85 -8.56
C ILE A 53 -2.12 6.97 -9.18
N GLY A 54 -3.03 6.61 -10.10
CA GLY A 54 -3.95 7.56 -10.73
C GLY A 54 -3.33 8.39 -11.85
N ILE A 55 -2.27 7.91 -12.46
CA ILE A 55 -1.57 8.55 -13.59
C ILE A 55 -2.26 8.25 -14.92
N LYS A 56 -1.95 9.07 -15.95
CA LYS A 56 -2.49 8.94 -17.31
C LYS A 56 -1.45 8.50 -18.33
N ASN A 57 -0.18 8.69 -18.04
CA ASN A 57 0.95 8.36 -18.91
C ASN A 57 2.03 7.67 -18.09
N VAL A 58 2.82 6.82 -18.73
CA VAL A 58 3.99 6.16 -18.12
C VAL A 58 4.97 7.21 -17.61
N ILE A 59 5.62 6.91 -16.50
CA ILE A 59 6.66 7.74 -15.87
C ILE A 59 7.98 7.00 -15.96
N GLU A 60 8.83 7.44 -16.88
CA GLU A 60 10.14 6.85 -17.04
C GLU A 60 11.01 6.99 -15.77
N PRO A 61 11.61 5.89 -15.30
CA PRO A 61 12.48 5.92 -14.13
C PRO A 61 13.66 6.87 -14.32
N THR A 62 13.87 7.73 -13.35
CA THR A 62 14.94 8.73 -13.36
C THR A 62 16.02 8.39 -12.37
N ILE A 63 17.28 8.28 -12.82
CA ILE A 63 18.45 8.06 -11.97
C ILE A 63 19.17 9.39 -11.72
N ARG A 64 19.63 9.59 -10.48
CA ARG A 64 20.45 10.73 -10.03
C ARG A 64 21.73 10.24 -9.36
N LYS A 65 22.63 11.19 -9.01
CA LYS A 65 23.94 10.90 -8.43
C LYS A 65 23.88 10.17 -7.07
N SER A 66 22.79 10.29 -6.33
CA SER A 66 22.60 9.61 -5.06
C SER A 66 21.26 8.89 -5.00
N LYS A 67 21.17 7.89 -4.12
CA LYS A 67 19.95 7.15 -3.83
C LYS A 67 18.78 8.08 -3.45
N ILE A 68 19.04 9.01 -2.54
CA ILE A 68 18.01 9.95 -2.05
C ILE A 68 17.54 10.88 -3.17
N ASN A 69 18.47 11.43 -3.95
CA ASN A 69 18.09 12.29 -5.08
C ASN A 69 17.35 11.51 -6.17
N THR A 70 17.67 10.23 -6.34
CA THR A 70 16.96 9.33 -7.26
C THR A 70 15.53 9.10 -6.78
N LEU A 71 15.34 8.73 -5.51
CA LEU A 71 14.02 8.54 -4.90
C LEU A 71 13.19 9.83 -5.00
N GLN A 72 13.75 10.96 -4.58
CA GLN A 72 13.04 12.25 -4.62
C GLN A 72 12.67 12.69 -6.04
N ALA A 73 13.55 12.48 -7.02
CA ALA A 73 13.26 12.83 -8.42
C ALA A 73 12.07 12.05 -8.97
N ASN A 74 11.99 10.75 -8.69
CA ASN A 74 10.87 9.91 -9.14
C ASN A 74 9.57 10.28 -8.42
N ILE A 75 9.61 10.56 -7.12
CA ILE A 75 8.45 11.10 -6.38
C ILE A 75 7.95 12.39 -7.04
N ASN A 76 8.85 13.33 -7.35
CA ASN A 76 8.48 14.60 -7.98
C ASN A 76 7.86 14.40 -9.37
N ASN A 77 8.40 13.47 -10.18
CA ASN A 77 7.85 13.14 -11.49
C ASN A 77 6.42 12.62 -11.39
N ILE A 78 6.14 11.74 -10.42
CA ILE A 78 4.80 11.19 -10.15
C ILE A 78 3.83 12.32 -9.76
N ILE A 79 4.24 13.19 -8.85
CA ILE A 79 3.41 14.32 -8.41
C ILE A 79 3.13 15.30 -9.56
N THR A 80 4.15 15.60 -10.37
CA THR A 80 4.01 16.49 -11.54
C THR A 80 3.06 15.90 -12.57
N ALA A 81 3.01 14.57 -12.71
CA ALA A 81 2.04 13.88 -13.55
C ALA A 81 0.62 13.81 -12.95
N GLY A 82 0.42 14.38 -11.75
CA GLY A 82 -0.87 14.40 -11.04
C GLY A 82 -1.18 13.12 -10.24
N GLY A 83 -0.25 12.18 -10.18
CA GLY A 83 -0.38 10.91 -9.45
C GLY A 83 -0.16 11.05 -7.94
N LEU A 84 -0.48 9.99 -7.22
CA LEU A 84 -0.12 9.80 -5.81
C LEU A 84 1.11 8.89 -5.77
N ALA A 85 2.18 9.34 -5.10
CA ALA A 85 3.43 8.60 -4.97
C ALA A 85 3.41 7.74 -3.70
N GLN A 86 3.66 6.43 -3.84
CA GLN A 86 3.77 5.46 -2.76
C GLN A 86 5.16 4.84 -2.76
N ILE A 87 5.87 4.92 -1.64
CA ILE A 87 7.18 4.27 -1.45
C ILE A 87 6.92 2.80 -1.13
N ASN A 88 7.38 1.90 -2.02
CA ASN A 88 7.15 0.47 -1.91
C ASN A 88 8.24 -0.19 -1.05
N HIS A 89 7.86 -1.20 -0.28
CA HIS A 89 8.71 -2.17 0.45
C HIS A 89 10.16 -1.67 0.72
N PRO A 90 10.37 -0.62 1.52
CA PRO A 90 11.69 0.05 1.66
C PRO A 90 12.81 -0.88 2.13
N ASN A 91 12.48 -1.97 2.84
CA ASN A 91 13.41 -3.00 3.28
C ASN A 91 13.73 -4.07 2.21
N PHE A 92 13.06 -4.07 1.06
CA PHE A 92 13.42 -4.99 -0.02
C PHE A 92 14.86 -4.76 -0.44
N ARG A 93 15.65 -5.84 -0.44
CA ARG A 93 17.11 -5.77 -0.63
C ARG A 93 17.81 -4.77 0.28
N TRP A 94 17.18 -4.39 1.38
CA TRP A 94 17.67 -3.40 2.34
C TRP A 94 18.01 -2.05 1.68
N ALA A 95 17.20 -1.64 0.72
CA ALA A 95 17.49 -0.51 -0.15
C ALA A 95 17.44 0.83 0.56
N LEU A 96 16.45 1.01 1.45
CA LEU A 96 16.21 2.28 2.14
C LEU A 96 16.33 2.11 3.66
N THR A 97 16.67 3.19 4.34
CA THR A 97 16.69 3.27 5.81
C THR A 97 15.76 4.39 6.28
N GLY A 98 15.40 4.40 7.57
CA GLY A 98 14.68 5.53 8.15
C GLY A 98 15.40 6.87 7.96
N ASP A 99 16.75 6.88 8.04
CA ASP A 99 17.56 8.07 7.81
C ASP A 99 17.56 8.55 6.35
N ASP A 100 17.30 7.66 5.41
CA ASP A 100 17.05 8.02 4.01
C ASP A 100 15.65 8.64 3.87
N LEU A 101 14.64 8.01 4.45
CA LEU A 101 13.25 8.39 4.32
C LEU A 101 12.92 9.73 4.96
N VAL A 102 13.55 10.10 6.08
CA VAL A 102 13.35 11.43 6.69
C VAL A 102 13.84 12.61 5.82
N LYS A 103 14.59 12.34 4.75
CA LYS A 103 15.04 13.35 3.78
C LYS A 103 14.09 13.55 2.62
N ILE A 104 13.09 12.68 2.46
CA ILE A 104 12.14 12.69 1.34
C ILE A 104 10.97 13.61 1.63
N ARG A 105 10.44 14.25 0.60
CA ARG A 105 9.24 15.11 0.68
C ARG A 105 8.24 14.76 -0.43
N GLY A 106 6.95 14.94 -0.13
CA GLY A 106 5.87 14.87 -1.09
C GLY A 106 5.36 13.47 -1.42
N ALA A 107 5.99 12.39 -0.95
CA ALA A 107 5.38 11.07 -1.05
C ALA A 107 4.07 11.04 -0.23
N HIS A 108 3.04 10.40 -0.77
CA HIS A 108 1.73 10.32 -0.13
C HIS A 108 1.66 9.10 0.80
N PHE A 109 2.28 8.00 0.37
CA PHE A 109 2.19 6.73 1.08
C PHE A 109 3.54 6.05 1.24
N ILE A 110 3.62 5.20 2.27
CA ILE A 110 4.68 4.22 2.49
C ILE A 110 4.04 2.87 2.80
N GLU A 111 4.52 1.79 2.23
CA GLU A 111 4.08 0.45 2.57
C GLU A 111 4.59 0.05 3.95
N ILE A 112 3.67 -0.05 4.90
CA ILE A 112 3.95 -0.57 6.24
C ILE A 112 3.91 -2.09 6.23
N PHE A 113 3.04 -2.65 5.40
CA PHE A 113 2.98 -4.08 5.12
C PHE A 113 2.94 -4.32 3.62
N ASN A 114 3.83 -5.17 3.15
CA ASN A 114 3.82 -5.72 1.80
C ASN A 114 3.70 -7.24 1.89
N GLY A 115 2.80 -7.83 1.12
CA GLY A 115 2.49 -9.26 1.14
C GLY A 115 3.57 -10.17 0.55
N ASN A 116 4.64 -9.60 -0.02
CA ASN A 116 5.78 -10.34 -0.52
C ASN A 116 6.66 -10.81 0.65
N PHE A 117 7.08 -12.06 0.61
CA PHE A 117 7.82 -12.71 1.69
C PHE A 117 9.23 -12.15 1.94
N ASP A 118 9.82 -11.47 0.95
CA ASP A 118 11.16 -10.88 1.03
C ASP A 118 11.17 -9.35 1.21
N SER A 119 10.01 -8.76 1.49
CA SER A 119 9.86 -7.32 1.79
C SER A 119 10.44 -6.90 3.15
N HIS A 120 10.71 -7.89 4.03
CA HIS A 120 11.29 -7.66 5.36
C HIS A 120 10.56 -6.59 6.19
N ASN A 121 9.21 -6.63 6.20
CA ASN A 121 8.37 -5.63 6.90
C ASN A 121 8.82 -5.39 8.35
N ASN A 122 9.16 -6.46 9.07
CA ASN A 122 9.56 -6.41 10.48
C ASN A 122 11.06 -6.12 10.69
N GLY A 123 11.79 -5.78 9.65
CA GLY A 123 13.24 -5.61 9.75
C GLY A 123 14.00 -6.93 9.93
N GLY A 124 15.15 -6.85 10.57
CA GLY A 124 15.99 -8.01 10.87
C GLY A 124 17.47 -7.73 10.72
N GLY A 125 18.32 -8.53 11.36
CA GLY A 125 19.78 -8.34 11.31
C GLY A 125 20.24 -6.99 11.83
N GLY A 126 19.58 -6.43 12.83
CA GLY A 126 19.88 -5.10 13.38
C GLY A 126 19.29 -3.93 12.57
N ARG A 127 18.45 -4.21 11.57
CA ARG A 127 17.76 -3.19 10.75
C ARG A 127 16.33 -2.99 11.24
N LYS A 128 15.88 -1.74 11.23
CA LYS A 128 14.53 -1.35 11.63
C LYS A 128 13.47 -2.00 10.72
N GLY A 129 12.32 -2.33 11.30
CA GLY A 129 11.11 -2.62 10.58
C GLY A 129 10.53 -1.37 9.89
N VAL A 130 9.63 -1.56 8.95
CA VAL A 130 9.06 -0.45 8.18
C VAL A 130 8.17 0.43 9.07
N GLU A 131 7.48 -0.15 10.05
CA GLU A 131 6.70 0.60 11.04
C GLU A 131 7.58 1.57 11.84
N GLU A 132 8.77 1.11 12.31
CA GLU A 132 9.73 1.97 13.01
C GLU A 132 10.30 3.07 12.10
N MET A 133 10.48 2.80 10.80
CA MET A 133 10.89 3.81 9.82
C MET A 133 9.79 4.86 9.61
N TRP A 134 8.54 4.42 9.55
CA TRP A 134 7.38 5.30 9.42
C TRP A 134 7.22 6.20 10.65
N ASP A 135 7.34 5.65 11.86
CA ASP A 135 7.37 6.40 13.11
C ASP A 135 8.49 7.45 13.10
N GLN A 136 9.69 7.07 12.64
CA GLN A 136 10.80 8.01 12.48
C GLN A 136 10.47 9.15 11.50
N MET A 137 9.75 8.89 10.39
CA MET A 137 9.30 9.93 9.47
C MET A 137 8.30 10.88 10.14
N LEU A 138 7.30 10.34 10.83
CA LEU A 138 6.27 11.12 11.52
C LEU A 138 6.87 12.01 12.62
N THR A 139 7.78 11.47 13.43
CA THR A 139 8.52 12.21 14.45
C THR A 139 9.36 13.36 13.86
N ASN A 140 9.81 13.22 12.60
CA ASN A 140 10.49 14.28 11.85
C ASN A 140 9.53 15.20 11.06
N ASN A 141 8.24 15.24 11.44
CA ASN A 141 7.20 16.08 10.84
C ASN A 141 6.98 15.82 9.33
N ILE A 142 7.21 14.60 8.87
CA ILE A 142 6.90 14.21 7.50
C ILE A 142 5.50 13.59 7.49
N LYS A 143 4.53 14.32 6.95
CA LYS A 143 3.18 13.80 6.77
C LYS A 143 3.15 12.79 5.63
N ILE A 144 3.01 11.53 5.97
CA ILE A 144 2.91 10.40 5.03
C ILE A 144 1.99 9.33 5.62
N TRP A 145 1.12 8.75 4.79
CA TRP A 145 0.18 7.71 5.23
C TRP A 145 0.79 6.32 5.07
N GLY A 146 0.54 5.44 6.04
CA GLY A 146 0.86 4.01 5.91
C GLY A 146 -0.19 3.29 5.06
N VAL A 147 0.25 2.25 4.33
CA VAL A 147 -0.64 1.34 3.58
C VAL A 147 -0.20 -0.11 3.75
N ALA A 148 -1.15 -1.04 3.60
CA ALA A 148 -0.88 -2.45 3.42
C ALA A 148 -1.25 -2.85 1.98
N VAL A 149 -0.40 -3.65 1.35
CA VAL A 149 -0.56 -4.08 -0.04
C VAL A 149 -0.26 -5.56 -0.23
N ASP A 150 -0.73 -6.11 -1.33
CA ASP A 150 -0.48 -7.50 -1.72
C ASP A 150 0.89 -7.69 -2.38
N ASP A 151 1.27 -6.77 -3.27
CA ASP A 151 2.39 -6.94 -4.19
C ASP A 151 2.34 -8.31 -4.89
N SER A 152 1.15 -8.64 -5.44
CA SER A 152 0.82 -10.00 -5.81
C SER A 152 1.21 -10.34 -7.24
N HIS A 153 1.90 -11.48 -7.40
CA HIS A 153 2.40 -11.99 -8.68
C HIS A 153 1.86 -13.37 -9.05
N HIS A 154 1.18 -14.08 -8.12
CA HIS A 154 0.77 -15.47 -8.30
C HIS A 154 -0.73 -15.68 -8.06
N PHE A 155 -1.53 -15.66 -9.13
CA PHE A 155 -2.99 -15.78 -9.07
C PHE A 155 -3.52 -17.19 -9.39
N LYS A 156 -2.73 -18.01 -10.06
CA LYS A 156 -3.14 -19.34 -10.55
C LYS A 156 -2.56 -20.50 -9.74
N LYS A 157 -1.63 -20.25 -8.84
CA LYS A 157 -0.94 -21.29 -8.07
C LYS A 157 -1.51 -21.35 -6.66
N GLU A 158 -1.32 -22.51 -6.01
CA GLU A 158 -1.67 -22.70 -4.63
C GLU A 158 -1.08 -21.60 -3.73
N PHE A 159 -1.87 -21.16 -2.76
CA PHE A 159 -1.45 -20.15 -1.79
C PHE A 159 -0.43 -20.74 -0.83
N ARG A 160 0.71 -20.08 -0.69
CA ARG A 160 1.82 -20.47 0.20
C ARG A 160 2.47 -19.25 0.83
N PRO A 161 3.05 -19.36 2.03
CA PRO A 161 3.79 -18.26 2.67
C PRO A 161 4.91 -17.68 1.80
N THR A 162 5.57 -18.52 1.00
CA THR A 162 6.69 -18.16 0.12
C THR A 162 6.27 -17.75 -1.30
N ARG A 163 5.00 -17.42 -1.51
CA ARG A 163 4.49 -16.93 -2.79
C ARG A 163 3.81 -15.60 -2.61
N MET A 164 3.98 -14.73 -3.58
CA MET A 164 3.33 -13.43 -3.67
C MET A 164 1.87 -13.60 -4.14
N ASN A 165 1.04 -14.14 -3.25
CA ASN A 165 -0.38 -14.37 -3.51
C ASN A 165 -1.20 -13.16 -3.05
N PRO A 166 -2.35 -12.88 -3.70
CA PRO A 166 -3.22 -11.75 -3.32
C PRO A 166 -4.00 -12.00 -2.02
N GLY A 167 -4.59 -10.92 -1.46
CA GLY A 167 -5.44 -10.96 -0.27
C GLY A 167 -4.67 -10.92 1.05
N ARG A 168 -3.44 -10.45 1.06
CA ARG A 168 -2.60 -10.35 2.26
C ARG A 168 -2.63 -8.99 2.92
N GLY A 169 -2.77 -7.94 2.11
CA GLY A 169 -2.85 -6.58 2.58
C GLY A 169 -3.73 -5.73 1.67
N TRP A 170 -4.52 -4.82 2.25
CA TRP A 170 -5.42 -3.94 1.51
C TRP A 170 -5.71 -2.65 2.26
N VAL A 171 -6.33 -1.71 1.59
CA VAL A 171 -6.91 -0.50 2.17
C VAL A 171 -8.43 -0.54 2.11
N GLU A 172 -9.09 0.01 3.13
CA GLU A 172 -10.54 0.27 3.16
C GLU A 172 -10.74 1.78 3.13
N VAL A 173 -11.35 2.29 2.06
CA VAL A 173 -11.40 3.72 1.77
C VAL A 173 -12.80 4.28 2.02
N PHE A 174 -12.90 5.36 2.79
CA PHE A 174 -14.13 6.11 3.01
C PHE A 174 -14.33 7.11 1.87
N ALA A 175 -15.01 6.67 0.82
CA ALA A 175 -15.25 7.49 -0.37
C ALA A 175 -16.74 7.75 -0.59
N LYS A 176 -17.06 8.93 -1.15
CA LYS A 176 -18.44 9.32 -1.41
C LYS A 176 -19.15 8.39 -2.40
N ASN A 177 -18.42 7.89 -3.37
CA ASN A 177 -18.88 6.93 -4.39
C ASN A 177 -17.70 6.14 -4.95
N LEU A 178 -18.00 5.06 -5.67
CA LEU A 178 -17.01 4.21 -6.33
C LEU A 178 -16.62 4.82 -7.69
N SER A 179 -15.75 5.83 -7.66
CA SER A 179 -15.14 6.43 -8.84
C SER A 179 -13.66 6.73 -8.57
N SER A 180 -12.83 6.71 -9.61
CA SER A 180 -11.39 6.99 -9.47
C SER A 180 -11.13 8.33 -8.78
N SER A 181 -11.87 9.37 -9.15
CA SER A 181 -11.71 10.70 -8.54
C SER A 181 -12.08 10.73 -7.06
N SER A 182 -13.14 10.03 -6.65
CA SER A 182 -13.57 9.95 -5.25
C SER A 182 -12.58 9.14 -4.41
N ILE A 183 -12.14 7.97 -4.91
CA ILE A 183 -11.16 7.12 -4.23
C ILE A 183 -9.82 7.85 -4.09
N LEU A 184 -9.27 8.43 -5.17
CA LEU A 184 -7.99 9.15 -5.13
C LEU A 184 -8.04 10.37 -4.21
N LYS A 185 -9.18 11.07 -4.15
CA LYS A 185 -9.37 12.18 -3.20
C LYS A 185 -9.32 11.70 -1.76
N SER A 186 -10.06 10.64 -1.43
CA SER A 186 -10.08 10.07 -0.08
C SER A 186 -8.71 9.52 0.33
N LEU A 187 -8.01 8.82 -0.57
CA LEU A 187 -6.64 8.36 -0.32
C LEU A 187 -5.69 9.53 -0.02
N ARG A 188 -5.73 10.59 -0.80
CA ARG A 188 -4.90 11.79 -0.59
C ARG A 188 -5.15 12.44 0.77
N ASN A 189 -6.40 12.46 1.22
CA ASN A 189 -6.79 13.06 2.49
C ASN A 189 -6.44 12.19 3.71
N GLY A 190 -6.22 10.87 3.54
CA GLY A 190 -6.10 9.91 4.62
C GLY A 190 -7.44 9.36 5.10
N ASP A 191 -8.51 9.48 4.30
CA ASP A 191 -9.84 8.97 4.63
C ASP A 191 -9.90 7.46 4.37
N PHE A 192 -9.03 6.68 5.00
CA PHE A 192 -8.94 5.23 4.87
C PHE A 192 -8.25 4.60 6.08
N TYR A 193 -8.36 3.30 6.20
CA TYR A 193 -7.45 2.49 7.01
C TYR A 193 -6.88 1.34 6.17
N PHE A 194 -5.78 0.76 6.63
CA PHE A 194 -5.19 -0.41 5.99
C PHE A 194 -5.26 -1.63 6.91
N SER A 195 -5.27 -2.82 6.32
CA SER A 195 -5.45 -4.06 7.07
C SER A 195 -4.77 -5.24 6.41
N THR A 196 -4.41 -6.23 7.25
CA THR A 196 -3.92 -7.55 6.84
C THR A 196 -4.87 -8.67 7.25
N GLY A 197 -6.06 -8.34 7.79
CA GLY A 197 -7.02 -9.37 8.23
C GLY A 197 -8.26 -8.82 8.92
N ILE A 198 -8.15 -7.68 9.60
CA ILE A 198 -9.26 -7.12 10.36
C ILE A 198 -10.07 -6.18 9.50
N LYS A 199 -11.41 -6.28 9.58
CA LYS A 199 -12.32 -5.31 9.00
C LYS A 199 -13.12 -4.61 10.09
N PHE A 200 -13.17 -3.27 10.01
CA PHE A 200 -13.96 -2.49 10.94
C PHE A 200 -15.41 -2.42 10.47
N LYS A 201 -16.33 -2.61 11.42
CA LYS A 201 -17.75 -2.39 11.20
C LYS A 201 -18.09 -0.90 11.17
N SER A 202 -17.45 -0.13 12.05
CA SER A 202 -17.56 1.33 12.09
C SER A 202 -16.37 1.94 12.82
N ILE A 203 -16.03 3.15 12.42
CA ILE A 203 -15.12 4.05 13.15
C ILE A 203 -15.90 5.35 13.36
N THR A 204 -15.97 5.80 14.59
CA THR A 204 -16.51 7.12 14.94
C THR A 204 -15.52 7.79 15.88
N TYR A 205 -15.37 9.09 15.75
CA TYR A 205 -14.48 9.87 16.61
C TYR A 205 -15.08 11.23 16.94
N ASP A 206 -14.77 11.71 18.12
CA ASP A 206 -14.98 13.08 18.56
C ASP A 206 -13.70 13.60 19.25
N ILE A 207 -13.77 14.77 19.89
CA ILE A 207 -12.62 15.39 20.53
C ILE A 207 -12.06 14.57 21.71
N ASN A 208 -12.84 13.66 22.29
CA ASN A 208 -12.49 12.92 23.50
C ASN A 208 -12.37 11.41 23.26
N GLU A 209 -12.93 10.87 22.19
CA GLU A 209 -13.09 9.44 22.04
C GLU A 209 -13.00 8.98 20.58
N ILE A 210 -12.32 7.86 20.37
CA ILE A 210 -12.36 7.09 19.12
C ILE A 210 -13.03 5.76 19.41
N LYS A 211 -14.18 5.50 18.75
CA LYS A 211 -14.89 4.21 18.83
C LYS A 211 -14.66 3.39 17.60
N ILE A 212 -14.05 2.23 17.75
CA ILE A 212 -13.85 1.26 16.67
C ILE A 212 -14.67 0.01 16.98
N LYS A 213 -15.58 -0.36 16.07
CA LYS A 213 -16.29 -1.64 16.13
C LYS A 213 -15.68 -2.56 15.09
N ILE A 214 -15.26 -3.75 15.51
CA ILE A 214 -14.68 -4.79 14.66
C ILE A 214 -15.76 -5.82 14.33
N PHE A 215 -15.73 -6.38 13.11
CA PHE A 215 -16.53 -7.56 12.81
C PHE A 215 -15.97 -8.74 13.62
N GLY A 216 -16.85 -9.45 14.36
CA GLY A 216 -16.46 -10.62 15.16
C GLY A 216 -16.11 -11.83 14.28
N ASP A 217 -15.66 -12.92 14.92
CA ASP A 217 -15.10 -14.13 14.31
C ASP A 217 -16.02 -14.86 13.30
N ASN A 218 -17.30 -14.52 13.22
CA ASN A 218 -18.28 -15.06 12.28
C ASN A 218 -18.39 -14.25 10.98
N TYR A 219 -17.49 -13.31 10.72
CA TYR A 219 -17.52 -12.50 9.51
C TYR A 219 -17.03 -13.31 8.30
N ASN A 220 -18.00 -13.95 7.62
CA ASN A 220 -17.83 -14.81 6.46
C ASN A 220 -18.28 -14.12 5.16
N GLU A 221 -17.77 -12.93 4.84
CA GLU A 221 -17.99 -12.37 3.52
C GLU A 221 -16.76 -12.60 2.64
N GLY A 222 -16.73 -13.74 1.94
CA GLY A 222 -16.00 -14.00 0.69
C GLY A 222 -14.50 -13.72 0.60
N LYS A 223 -13.95 -12.92 1.49
CA LYS A 223 -12.52 -12.64 1.58
C LYS A 223 -11.85 -13.82 2.26
N LEU A 224 -10.74 -14.26 1.74
CA LEU A 224 -10.02 -15.44 2.22
C LEU A 224 -9.98 -15.49 3.75
N LYS A 225 -10.49 -16.58 4.31
CA LYS A 225 -10.14 -16.98 5.67
C LYS A 225 -8.62 -17.12 5.70
N ASN A 226 -7.95 -16.18 6.37
CA ASN A 226 -6.56 -16.38 6.72
C ASN A 226 -6.54 -17.59 7.66
N LYS A 227 -6.25 -18.77 7.14
CA LYS A 227 -6.14 -20.03 7.91
C LYS A 227 -5.09 -19.96 9.02
N PHE A 228 -4.42 -18.83 9.17
CA PHE A 228 -3.34 -18.58 10.13
C PHE A 228 -3.77 -17.74 11.33
N ILE A 229 -5.03 -17.28 11.41
CA ILE A 229 -5.54 -16.62 12.60
C ILE A 229 -6.18 -17.69 13.49
N ASN A 230 -5.35 -18.43 14.22
CA ASN A 230 -5.79 -19.18 15.39
C ASN A 230 -6.02 -18.18 16.52
N ASP A 231 -7.25 -18.12 17.06
CA ASP A 231 -7.66 -17.61 18.37
C ASP A 231 -6.88 -16.39 18.92
N SER A 232 -6.43 -15.47 18.04
CA SER A 232 -5.73 -14.28 18.49
C SER A 232 -6.73 -13.32 19.14
N LYS A 233 -6.59 -13.12 20.43
CA LYS A 233 -7.19 -11.96 21.11
C LYS A 233 -6.63 -10.71 20.46
N TYR A 234 -7.51 -9.88 19.90
CA TYR A 234 -7.09 -8.61 19.32
C TYR A 234 -6.54 -7.71 20.43
N THR A 235 -5.35 -7.21 20.24
CA THR A 235 -4.79 -6.17 21.11
C THR A 235 -4.93 -4.84 20.39
N THR A 236 -5.53 -3.87 21.07
CA THR A 236 -5.61 -2.49 20.58
C THR A 236 -4.57 -1.66 21.29
N GLN A 237 -3.72 -0.98 20.55
CA GLN A 237 -2.76 -0.03 21.06
C GLN A 237 -3.01 1.33 20.42
N LEU A 238 -3.19 2.36 21.24
CA LEU A 238 -3.19 3.74 20.79
C LEU A 238 -1.76 4.27 20.89
N ILE A 239 -1.20 4.70 19.77
CA ILE A 239 0.11 5.32 19.70
C ILE A 239 -0.11 6.81 19.51
N SER A 240 0.33 7.63 20.46
CA SER A 240 0.32 9.09 20.36
C SER A 240 1.74 9.63 20.52
N ASN A 241 2.02 10.73 19.88
CA ASN A 241 3.26 11.49 20.11
C ASN A 241 3.16 12.24 21.44
#